data_0bdda0aad46022c46309e30965ea845d
#
_entry.id   0bdda0aad46022c46309e30965ea845d
#
_cell.length_a   1.000
_cell.length_b   1.000
_cell.length_c   1.000
_cell.angle_alpha   90.00
_cell.angle_beta   90.00
_cell.angle_gamma   90.00
#
_symmetry.space_group_name_H-M   'P 1'
#
loop_
_entity.id
_entity.type
_entity.pdbx_description
1 polymer ?
#
loop_
_entity_poly.entity_id
_entity_poly.type
_entity_poly.pdbx_seq_one_letter_code
_entity_poly.pdbx_strand_id
1 'polypeptide(L)'
;NTMLDPELPLTVTEYDEWGNPQEPDVYERIKAYAPYENITAQPYPAMLVIAGYNDSRVQYWEAAKWVAKLRATKTDDHLLLLKTELDAGHGGMSGRYQGLRDVALEYAFVFKVLGI
;
A
#
# COMPACT_ATOMS: atom_id res chain seq x y z
N ASN A 1 -9.16 -8.93 3.19
CA ASN A 1 -9.87 -9.05 4.50
C ASN A 1 -10.32 -7.70 5.07
N THR A 2 -9.63 -6.60 4.79
CA THR A 2 -10.01 -5.26 5.28
C THR A 2 -11.42 -4.86 4.84
N MET A 3 -11.79 -5.12 3.60
CA MET A 3 -13.13 -4.84 3.07
C MET A 3 -14.25 -5.71 3.67
N LEU A 4 -13.94 -6.68 4.53
CA LEU A 4 -14.95 -7.42 5.30
C LEU A 4 -15.44 -6.62 6.52
N ASP A 5 -14.75 -5.58 6.91
CA ASP A 5 -15.11 -4.73 8.05
C ASP A 5 -15.94 -3.53 7.59
N PRO A 6 -17.26 -3.53 7.81
CA PRO A 6 -18.14 -2.45 7.38
C PRO A 6 -17.96 -1.14 8.18
N GLU A 7 -17.26 -1.19 9.31
CA GLU A 7 -16.97 -0.01 10.14
C GLU A 7 -15.82 0.84 9.58
N LEU A 8 -15.01 0.28 8.67
CA LEU A 8 -13.96 1.04 8.03
C LEU A 8 -14.53 2.05 7.02
N PRO A 9 -13.99 3.27 6.98
CA PRO A 9 -14.42 4.28 6.02
C PRO A 9 -14.35 3.76 4.58
N LEU A 10 -15.32 4.14 3.78
CA LEU A 10 -15.51 3.79 2.37
C LEU A 10 -15.95 2.34 2.10
N THR A 11 -15.77 1.38 3.00
CA THR A 11 -16.07 -0.04 2.74
C THR A 11 -17.48 -0.26 2.19
N VAL A 12 -18.51 0.19 2.91
CA VAL A 12 -19.91 -0.01 2.49
C VAL A 12 -20.26 0.79 1.23
N THR A 13 -19.71 2.00 1.10
CA THR A 13 -19.97 2.87 -0.06
C THR A 13 -19.33 2.35 -1.35
N GLU A 14 -18.34 1.48 -1.25
CA GLU A 14 -17.64 0.88 -2.39
C GLU A 14 -18.22 -0.47 -2.82
N TYR A 15 -19.26 -0.97 -2.14
CA TYR A 15 -19.91 -2.22 -2.55
C TYR A 15 -20.55 -2.18 -3.93
N ASP A 16 -21.00 -1.02 -4.36
CA ASP A 16 -21.56 -0.83 -5.71
C ASP A 16 -20.46 -0.91 -6.79
N GLU A 17 -19.21 -0.59 -6.44
CA GLU A 17 -18.07 -0.60 -7.36
C GLU A 17 -17.38 -1.97 -7.40
N TRP A 18 -17.06 -2.55 -6.25
CA TRP A 18 -16.26 -3.77 -6.13
C TRP A 18 -17.10 -5.02 -5.83
N GLY A 19 -18.30 -4.84 -5.34
CA GLY A 19 -19.13 -5.88 -4.78
C GLY A 19 -18.96 -6.04 -3.26
N ASN A 20 -19.94 -6.66 -2.64
CA ASN A 20 -19.92 -6.94 -1.21
C ASN A 20 -19.14 -8.22 -0.92
N PRO A 21 -17.94 -8.16 -0.28
CA PRO A 21 -17.14 -9.35 0.00
C PRO A 21 -17.72 -10.27 1.11
N GLN A 22 -18.82 -9.91 1.72
CA GLN A 22 -19.58 -10.83 2.59
C GLN A 22 -20.29 -11.93 1.79
N GLU A 23 -20.45 -11.74 0.48
CA GLU A 23 -20.93 -12.74 -0.46
C GLU A 23 -19.76 -13.63 -0.91
N PRO A 24 -19.83 -14.96 -0.78
CA PRO A 24 -18.70 -15.87 -1.00
C PRO A 24 -18.07 -15.78 -2.40
N ASP A 25 -18.85 -15.64 -3.44
CA ASP A 25 -18.37 -15.54 -4.83
C ASP A 25 -17.70 -14.19 -5.09
N VAL A 26 -18.20 -13.11 -4.50
CA VAL A 26 -17.56 -11.79 -4.53
C VAL A 26 -16.23 -11.80 -3.77
N TYR A 27 -16.22 -12.43 -2.60
CA TYR A 27 -15.00 -12.57 -1.80
C TYR A 27 -13.90 -13.30 -2.59
N GLU A 28 -14.19 -14.44 -3.18
CA GLU A 28 -13.17 -15.19 -3.95
C GLU A 28 -12.71 -14.41 -5.19
N ARG A 29 -13.58 -13.65 -5.85
CA ARG A 29 -13.22 -12.77 -6.96
C ARG A 29 -12.27 -11.65 -6.52
N ILE A 30 -12.57 -10.96 -5.41
CA ILE A 30 -11.72 -9.88 -4.88
C ILE A 30 -10.38 -10.46 -4.42
N LYS A 31 -10.40 -11.58 -3.70
CA LYS A 31 -9.20 -12.25 -3.20
C LYS A 31 -8.23 -12.65 -4.32
N ALA A 32 -8.75 -13.00 -5.50
CA ALA A 32 -7.94 -13.42 -6.64
C ALA A 32 -6.98 -12.33 -7.14
N TYR A 33 -7.27 -11.05 -6.89
CA TYR A 33 -6.40 -9.93 -7.27
C TYR A 33 -5.92 -9.07 -6.09
N ALA A 34 -6.35 -9.36 -4.87
CA ALA A 34 -5.98 -8.58 -3.68
C ALA A 34 -4.47 -8.66 -3.43
N PRO A 35 -3.76 -7.51 -3.34
CA PRO A 35 -2.29 -7.51 -3.31
C PRO A 35 -1.69 -8.28 -2.13
N TYR A 36 -2.30 -8.21 -0.95
CA TYR A 36 -1.78 -8.88 0.24
C TYR A 36 -1.89 -10.39 0.15
N GLU A 37 -3.02 -10.90 -0.33
CA GLU A 37 -3.30 -12.33 -0.44
C GLU A 37 -2.42 -13.02 -1.50
N ASN A 38 -2.05 -12.28 -2.56
CA ASN A 38 -1.34 -12.82 -3.71
C ASN A 38 0.18 -12.64 -3.66
N ILE A 39 0.76 -12.29 -2.52
CA ILE A 39 2.22 -12.34 -2.34
C ILE A 39 2.67 -13.80 -2.30
N THR A 40 3.58 -14.15 -3.20
CA THR A 40 4.18 -15.48 -3.33
C THR A 40 5.70 -15.41 -3.27
N ALA A 41 6.36 -16.55 -3.06
CA ALA A 41 7.82 -16.65 -3.06
C ALA A 41 8.36 -16.52 -4.50
N GLN A 42 8.73 -15.30 -4.88
CA GLN A 42 9.29 -14.95 -6.18
C GLN A 42 10.13 -13.67 -6.06
N PRO A 43 10.97 -13.35 -7.08
CA PRO A 43 11.63 -12.06 -7.14
C PRO A 43 10.62 -10.93 -7.39
N TYR A 44 10.80 -9.80 -6.71
CA TYR A 44 10.04 -8.58 -6.87
C TYR A 44 10.96 -7.43 -7.30
N PRO A 45 10.45 -6.43 -8.02
CA PRO A 45 11.25 -5.26 -8.36
C PRO A 45 11.63 -4.46 -7.11
N ALA A 46 12.58 -3.53 -7.26
CA ALA A 46 12.81 -2.52 -6.23
C ALA A 46 11.56 -1.66 -6.04
N MET A 47 11.15 -1.43 -4.78
CA MET A 47 9.91 -0.73 -4.45
C MET A 47 10.12 0.31 -3.35
N LEU A 48 9.51 1.48 -3.54
CA LEU A 48 9.28 2.48 -2.49
C LEU A 48 7.78 2.55 -2.23
N VAL A 49 7.37 2.14 -1.03
CA VAL A 49 5.97 2.16 -0.58
C VAL A 49 5.79 3.35 0.35
N ILE A 50 4.79 4.19 0.08
CA ILE A 50 4.50 5.40 0.86
C ILE A 50 3.10 5.28 1.43
N ALA A 51 2.94 5.62 2.71
CA ALA A 51 1.65 5.63 3.41
C ALA A 51 1.55 6.83 4.36
N GLY A 52 0.35 7.33 4.59
CA GLY A 52 0.04 8.32 5.61
C GLY A 52 -0.47 7.65 6.89
N TYR A 53 0.07 8.03 8.05
CA TYR A 53 -0.38 7.47 9.33
C TYR A 53 -1.82 7.82 9.65
N ASN A 54 -2.24 9.06 9.29
CA ASN A 54 -3.59 9.57 9.49
C ASN A 54 -4.48 9.40 8.26
N ASP A 55 -4.15 8.46 7.36
CA ASP A 55 -4.98 8.17 6.21
C ASP A 55 -6.29 7.51 6.67
N SER A 56 -7.41 8.20 6.46
CA SER A 56 -8.74 7.73 6.81
C SER A 56 -9.41 6.87 5.74
N ARG A 57 -8.82 6.78 4.55
CA ARG A 57 -9.33 5.99 3.42
C ARG A 57 -8.63 4.66 3.28
N VAL A 58 -7.29 4.70 3.30
CA VAL A 58 -6.44 3.51 3.25
C VAL A 58 -5.53 3.54 4.47
N GLN A 59 -5.84 2.74 5.47
CA GLN A 59 -5.15 2.75 6.74
C GLN A 59 -3.67 2.37 6.57
N TYR A 60 -2.78 3.04 7.30
CA TYR A 60 -1.33 2.85 7.20
C TYR A 60 -0.87 1.39 7.40
N TRP A 61 -1.62 0.61 8.20
CA TRP A 61 -1.28 -0.79 8.45
C TRP A 61 -1.43 -1.69 7.22
N GLU A 62 -2.21 -1.29 6.22
CA GLU A 62 -2.30 -2.06 4.97
C GLU A 62 -0.95 -2.08 4.25
N ALA A 63 -0.33 -0.91 4.07
CA ALA A 63 1.01 -0.80 3.51
C ALA A 63 2.06 -1.49 4.39
N ALA A 64 1.98 -1.31 5.71
CA ALA A 64 2.94 -1.88 6.66
C ALA A 64 2.89 -3.42 6.66
N LYS A 65 1.69 -4.00 6.71
CA LYS A 65 1.50 -5.47 6.64
C LYS A 65 1.94 -6.04 5.30
N TRP A 66 1.58 -5.35 4.20
CA TRP A 66 1.98 -5.77 2.85
C TRP A 66 3.50 -5.80 2.69
N VAL A 67 4.20 -4.74 3.10
CA VAL A 67 5.67 -4.68 3.07
C VAL A 67 6.30 -5.73 3.98
N ALA A 68 5.75 -5.95 5.18
CA ALA A 68 6.24 -6.97 6.10
C ALA A 68 6.13 -8.37 5.50
N LYS A 69 5.00 -8.69 4.86
CA LYS A 69 4.81 -9.97 4.17
C LYS A 69 5.74 -10.11 2.97
N LEU A 70 5.92 -9.07 2.17
CA LEU A 70 6.88 -9.07 1.06
C LEU A 70 8.30 -9.37 1.55
N ARG A 71 8.77 -8.68 2.60
CA ARG A 71 10.11 -8.90 3.18
C ARG A 71 10.33 -10.35 3.65
N ALA A 72 9.27 -10.97 4.16
CA ALA A 72 9.33 -12.36 4.64
C ALA A 72 9.24 -13.40 3.50
N THR A 73 8.74 -13.00 2.32
CA THR A 73 8.35 -13.95 1.26
C THR A 73 9.19 -13.83 -0.01
N LYS A 74 9.65 -12.62 -0.36
CA LYS A 74 10.44 -12.37 -1.58
C LYS A 74 11.73 -13.19 -1.60
N THR A 75 12.19 -13.58 -2.78
CA THR A 75 13.37 -14.44 -2.97
C THR A 75 14.59 -13.70 -3.53
N ASP A 76 14.49 -12.39 -3.69
CA ASP A 76 15.53 -11.49 -4.17
C ASP A 76 16.02 -10.56 -3.04
N ASP A 77 17.06 -9.77 -3.32
CA ASP A 77 17.63 -8.75 -2.44
C ASP A 77 17.36 -7.31 -2.91
N HIS A 78 16.46 -7.12 -3.88
CA HIS A 78 16.10 -5.80 -4.37
C HIS A 78 15.57 -4.90 -3.27
N LEU A 79 15.85 -3.60 -3.39
CA LEU A 79 15.51 -2.59 -2.39
C LEU A 79 13.99 -2.52 -2.17
N LEU A 80 13.56 -2.67 -0.93
CA LEU A 80 12.17 -2.54 -0.51
C LEU A 80 12.09 -1.59 0.69
N LEU A 81 11.63 -0.37 0.42
CA LEU A 81 11.49 0.69 1.42
C LEU A 81 10.02 0.93 1.74
N LEU A 82 9.74 1.20 3.02
CA LEU A 82 8.47 1.73 3.49
C LEU A 82 8.72 3.08 4.14
N LYS A 83 8.02 4.10 3.66
CA LYS A 83 7.94 5.41 4.29
C LYS A 83 6.52 5.62 4.81
N THR A 84 6.38 5.80 6.12
CA THR A 84 5.09 6.20 6.73
C THR A 84 5.21 7.64 7.20
N GLU A 85 4.40 8.52 6.63
CA GLU A 85 4.32 9.93 7.02
C GLU A 85 3.42 10.05 8.25
N LEU A 86 4.02 10.34 9.41
CA LEU A 86 3.31 10.33 10.70
C LEU A 86 2.28 11.45 10.83
N ASP A 87 2.48 12.57 10.14
CA ASP A 87 1.61 13.75 10.19
C ASP A 87 0.72 13.89 8.93
N ALA A 88 0.75 12.91 8.02
CA ALA A 88 0.03 12.97 6.76
C ALA A 88 -1.22 12.10 6.74
N GLY A 89 -2.25 12.57 6.02
CA GLY A 89 -3.42 11.80 5.62
C GLY A 89 -3.29 11.26 4.19
N HIS A 90 -4.43 10.96 3.55
CA HIS A 90 -4.50 10.37 2.22
C HIS A 90 -3.83 11.21 1.10
N GLY A 91 -3.86 12.52 1.20
CA GLY A 91 -3.24 13.43 0.23
C GLY A 91 -1.76 13.71 0.45
N GLY A 92 -1.10 13.00 1.37
CA GLY A 92 0.29 13.28 1.73
C GLY A 92 0.44 14.47 2.69
N MET A 93 1.68 14.95 2.85
CA MET A 93 1.99 16.07 3.73
C MET A 93 1.46 17.39 3.18
N SER A 94 0.84 18.19 4.03
CA SER A 94 0.46 19.56 3.71
C SER A 94 1.65 20.50 3.82
N GLY A 95 1.69 21.53 2.94
CA GLY A 95 2.72 22.56 2.95
C GLY A 95 3.61 22.54 1.70
N ARG A 96 3.92 23.76 1.22
CA ARG A 96 4.63 23.99 -0.07
C ARG A 96 5.96 23.24 -0.19
N TYR A 97 6.75 23.21 0.87
CA TYR A 97 8.11 22.65 0.81
C TYR A 97 8.16 21.18 1.23
N GLN A 98 7.18 20.70 1.94
CA GLN A 98 7.15 19.30 2.36
C GLN A 98 6.90 18.38 1.16
N GLY A 99 5.99 18.72 0.26
CA GLY A 99 5.76 17.98 -0.98
C GLY A 99 7.03 17.90 -1.86
N LEU A 100 7.89 18.94 -1.86
CA LEU A 100 9.16 18.89 -2.58
C LEU A 100 10.16 17.89 -2.00
N ARG A 101 10.12 17.67 -0.67
CA ARG A 101 10.96 16.62 -0.04
C ARG A 101 10.50 15.22 -0.43
N ASP A 102 9.19 15.03 -0.55
CA ASP A 102 8.62 13.75 -0.98
C ASP A 102 9.03 13.44 -2.41
N VAL A 103 8.88 14.40 -3.32
CA VAL A 103 9.36 14.29 -4.70
C VAL A 103 10.88 14.03 -4.75
N ALA A 104 11.68 14.72 -3.93
CA ALA A 104 13.13 14.50 -3.88
C ALA A 104 13.49 13.08 -3.41
N LEU A 105 12.74 12.51 -2.45
CA LEU A 105 12.92 11.13 -2.02
C LEU A 105 12.58 10.13 -3.14
N GLU A 106 11.49 10.37 -3.86
CA GLU A 106 11.09 9.53 -5.00
C GLU A 106 12.16 9.52 -6.09
N TYR A 107 12.68 10.69 -6.47
CA TYR A 107 13.78 10.78 -7.42
C TYR A 107 15.07 10.12 -6.89
N ALA A 108 15.41 10.33 -5.62
CA ALA A 108 16.56 9.68 -5.01
C ALA A 108 16.45 8.15 -5.04
N PHE A 109 15.24 7.61 -4.80
CA PHE A 109 14.98 6.18 -4.93
C PHE A 109 15.18 5.71 -6.37
N VAL A 110 14.60 6.42 -7.36
CA VAL A 110 14.75 6.09 -8.78
C VAL A 110 16.22 6.08 -9.20
N PHE A 111 16.97 7.15 -8.86
CA PHE A 111 18.41 7.23 -9.18
C PHE A 111 19.21 6.10 -8.53
N LYS A 112 18.92 5.80 -7.28
CA LYS A 112 19.55 4.69 -6.56
C LYS A 112 19.32 3.34 -7.24
N VAL A 113 18.11 3.09 -7.71
CA VAL A 113 17.72 1.82 -8.36
C VAL A 113 18.34 1.73 -9.76
N LEU A 114 18.38 2.83 -10.49
CA LEU A 114 18.96 2.90 -11.84
C LEU A 114 20.49 2.97 -11.85
N GLY A 115 21.13 3.28 -10.72
CA GLY A 115 22.58 3.43 -10.62
C GLY A 115 23.14 4.71 -11.25
N ILE A 116 22.35 5.79 -11.27
CA ILE A 116 22.70 7.12 -11.81
C ILE A 116 22.68 8.18 -10.73
#